data_66ec9e69d6468e283be66eb39c80bf4a
#
_entry.id   66ec9e69d6468e283be66eb39c80bf4a
#
_cell.length_a   1.000
_cell.length_b   1.000
_cell.length_c   1.000
_cell.angle_alpha   90.00
_cell.angle_beta   90.00
_cell.angle_gamma   90.00
#
_symmetry.space_group_name_H-M   'P 1'
#
loop_
_entity.id
_entity.type
_entity.pdbx_description
1 polymer ?
#
loop_
_entity_poly.entity_id
_entity_poly.type
_entity_poly.pdbx_seq_one_letter_code
_entity_poly.pdbx_strand_id
1 'polypeptide(L)'
;MIAHIFIFSKAFKLGSEDFRKSITRMVYGVTCFGLLFALVGTVLGGVWANDSWGRFWGWDPKENGALMICLGALIMLHARMGGYIKDLGMNVIAVLILVITVFSWWHVNQLETGLHSYGFTSGIMRWLYIVYAIECAVITIGLSCYRSSKKGFFHVPAAVSFFLLAFIFTVAFVTMAFTTTS
;
A
#
# COMPACT_ATOMS: atom_id res chain seq x y z
N MET A 1 -4.59 10.43 -0.50
CA MET A 1 -5.50 11.59 -0.37
C MET A 1 -6.92 11.32 -0.87
N ILE A 2 -7.18 11.03 -2.14
CA ILE A 2 -8.57 10.88 -2.68
C ILE A 2 -9.36 9.81 -1.92
N ALA A 3 -8.77 8.64 -1.66
CA ALA A 3 -9.40 7.56 -0.90
C ALA A 3 -9.76 7.95 0.56
N HIS A 4 -8.97 8.80 1.21
CA HIS A 4 -9.26 9.34 2.54
C HIS A 4 -10.55 10.17 2.52
N ILE A 5 -10.72 11.01 1.49
CA ILE A 5 -11.96 11.81 1.31
C ILE A 5 -13.18 10.89 1.26
N PHE A 6 -13.07 9.75 0.54
CA PHE A 6 -14.16 8.77 0.51
C PHE A 6 -14.45 8.21 1.90
N ILE A 7 -13.43 7.75 2.62
CA ILE A 7 -13.58 7.12 3.93
C ILE A 7 -14.22 8.10 4.93
N PHE A 8 -13.71 9.33 5.01
CA PHE A 8 -14.26 10.36 5.89
C PHE A 8 -15.66 10.80 5.46
N SER A 9 -15.91 10.99 4.15
CA SER A 9 -17.25 11.28 3.64
C SER A 9 -18.26 10.22 4.07
N LYS A 10 -17.87 8.95 4.02
CA LYS A 10 -18.74 7.85 4.44
C LYS A 10 -18.89 7.78 5.96
N ALA A 11 -17.83 7.95 6.72
CA ALA A 11 -17.84 7.90 8.18
C ALA A 11 -18.71 9.02 8.80
N PHE A 12 -18.59 10.22 8.29
CA PHE A 12 -19.30 11.40 8.78
C PHE A 12 -20.59 11.70 8.01
N LYS A 13 -21.00 10.79 7.09
CA LYS A 13 -22.21 10.93 6.25
C LYS A 13 -22.23 12.24 5.44
N LEU A 14 -21.07 12.70 4.99
CA LEU A 14 -20.91 13.91 4.19
C LEU A 14 -21.03 13.60 2.69
N GLY A 15 -21.58 14.55 1.92
CA GLY A 15 -21.71 14.43 0.46
C GLY A 15 -22.75 13.39 0.01
N SER A 16 -23.03 13.39 -1.30
CA SER A 16 -23.99 12.49 -1.94
C SER A 16 -23.36 11.13 -2.25
N GLU A 17 -24.22 10.16 -2.59
CA GLU A 17 -23.74 8.84 -3.07
C GLU A 17 -23.01 8.97 -4.42
N ASP A 18 -23.47 9.87 -5.30
CA ASP A 18 -22.83 10.10 -6.59
C ASP A 18 -21.46 10.76 -6.45
N PHE A 19 -21.29 11.64 -5.46
CA PHE A 19 -19.98 12.17 -5.10
C PHE A 19 -19.03 11.05 -4.70
N ARG A 20 -19.45 10.14 -3.83
CA ARG A 20 -18.61 8.98 -3.41
C ARG A 20 -18.27 8.04 -4.56
N LYS A 21 -19.23 7.79 -5.47
CA LYS A 21 -18.98 6.99 -6.69
C LYS A 21 -17.94 7.67 -7.60
N SER A 22 -18.02 9.00 -7.74
CA SER A 22 -17.04 9.76 -8.51
C SER A 22 -15.64 9.65 -7.92
N ILE A 23 -15.51 9.76 -6.60
CA ILE A 23 -14.21 9.54 -5.90
C ILE A 23 -13.68 8.14 -6.19
N THR A 24 -14.51 7.11 -6.10
CA THR A 24 -14.07 5.73 -6.37
C THR A 24 -13.58 5.55 -7.81
N ARG A 25 -14.26 6.16 -8.79
CA ARG A 25 -13.80 6.14 -10.20
C ARG A 25 -12.44 6.83 -10.35
N MET A 26 -12.24 7.95 -9.67
CA MET A 26 -10.95 8.65 -9.67
C MET A 26 -9.85 7.79 -9.06
N VAL A 27 -10.11 7.15 -7.91
CA VAL A 27 -9.15 6.21 -7.28
C VAL A 27 -8.82 5.07 -8.23
N TYR A 28 -9.81 4.50 -8.92
CA TYR A 28 -9.59 3.44 -9.90
C TYR A 28 -8.65 3.90 -11.02
N GLY A 29 -8.97 5.03 -11.65
CA GLY A 29 -8.16 5.57 -12.75
C GLY A 29 -6.74 5.92 -12.34
N VAL A 30 -6.57 6.58 -11.19
CA VAL A 30 -5.24 6.92 -10.64
C VAL A 30 -4.44 5.66 -10.31
N THR A 31 -5.08 4.60 -9.81
CA THR A 31 -4.39 3.34 -9.52
C THR A 31 -3.95 2.63 -10.81
N CYS A 32 -4.80 2.58 -11.84
CA CYS A 32 -4.41 2.03 -13.14
C CYS A 32 -3.20 2.78 -13.74
N PHE A 33 -3.24 4.09 -13.70
CA PHE A 33 -2.15 4.94 -14.18
C PHE A 33 -0.87 4.71 -13.35
N GLY A 34 -0.99 4.74 -12.01
CA GLY A 34 0.14 4.50 -11.11
C GLY A 34 0.77 3.12 -11.28
N LEU A 35 -0.06 2.08 -11.46
CA LEU A 35 0.42 0.72 -11.72
C LEU A 35 1.21 0.63 -13.03
N LEU A 36 0.73 1.26 -14.10
CA LEU A 36 1.45 1.29 -15.37
C LEU A 36 2.86 1.86 -15.20
N PHE A 37 2.97 3.02 -14.55
CA PHE A 37 4.28 3.64 -14.33
C PHE A 37 5.14 2.89 -13.31
N ALA A 38 4.54 2.27 -12.31
CA ALA A 38 5.27 1.42 -11.36
C ALA A 38 5.89 0.20 -12.07
N LEU A 39 5.14 -0.47 -12.95
CA LEU A 39 5.65 -1.62 -13.72
C LEU A 39 6.76 -1.18 -14.68
N VAL A 40 6.51 -0.15 -15.49
CA VAL A 40 7.50 0.37 -16.44
C VAL A 40 8.75 0.83 -15.72
N GLY A 41 8.59 1.60 -14.62
CA GLY A 41 9.72 2.08 -13.83
C GLY A 41 10.54 0.95 -13.18
N THR A 42 9.86 -0.09 -12.70
CA THR A 42 10.53 -1.27 -12.12
C THR A 42 11.35 -2.01 -13.17
N VAL A 43 10.80 -2.22 -14.38
CA VAL A 43 11.51 -2.88 -15.48
C VAL A 43 12.70 -2.04 -15.95
N LEU A 44 12.50 -0.74 -16.16
CA LEU A 44 13.59 0.18 -16.55
C LEU A 44 14.69 0.25 -15.50
N GLY A 45 14.31 0.27 -14.21
CA GLY A 45 15.25 0.20 -13.09
C GLY A 45 16.07 -1.09 -13.11
N GLY A 46 15.44 -2.23 -13.41
CA GLY A 46 16.15 -3.51 -13.59
C GLY A 46 17.11 -3.52 -14.77
N VAL A 47 16.73 -2.93 -15.90
CA VAL A 47 17.64 -2.76 -17.06
C VAL A 47 18.85 -1.92 -16.65
N TRP A 48 18.63 -0.79 -16.01
CA TRP A 48 19.72 0.05 -15.50
C TRP A 48 20.61 -0.69 -14.50
N ALA A 49 20.03 -1.47 -13.59
CA ALA A 49 20.77 -2.27 -12.62
C ALA A 49 21.62 -3.35 -13.31
N ASN A 50 21.11 -3.95 -14.40
CA ASN A 50 21.87 -4.92 -15.19
C ASN A 50 23.14 -4.29 -15.77
N ASP A 51 23.02 -3.10 -16.35
CA ASP A 51 24.15 -2.39 -16.96
C ASP A 51 25.14 -1.84 -15.92
N SER A 52 24.63 -1.37 -14.75
CA SER A 52 25.44 -0.70 -13.74
C SER A 52 26.04 -1.68 -12.72
N TRP A 53 25.33 -2.76 -12.39
CA TRP A 53 25.69 -3.71 -11.32
C TRP A 53 25.82 -5.17 -11.82
N GLY A 54 25.62 -5.40 -13.11
CA GLY A 54 25.73 -6.73 -13.71
C GLY A 54 24.59 -7.69 -13.34
N ARG A 55 23.48 -7.19 -12.79
CA ARG A 55 22.31 -8.00 -12.44
C ARG A 55 21.01 -7.21 -12.64
N PHE A 56 20.03 -7.82 -13.29
CA PHE A 56 18.71 -7.23 -13.50
C PHE A 56 17.88 -7.16 -12.21
N TRP A 57 17.99 -8.18 -11.33
CA TRP A 57 17.23 -8.32 -10.10
C TRP A 57 18.05 -9.06 -9.04
N GLY A 58 18.08 -8.58 -7.82
CA GLY A 58 18.87 -9.17 -6.74
C GLY A 58 18.10 -9.40 -5.45
N TRP A 59 16.76 -9.23 -5.47
CA TRP A 59 15.90 -9.41 -4.30
C TRP A 59 16.24 -8.49 -3.12
N ASP A 60 16.82 -7.34 -3.37
CA ASP A 60 17.05 -6.40 -2.30
C ASP A 60 15.73 -5.78 -1.78
N PRO A 61 15.73 -5.17 -0.59
CA PRO A 61 14.50 -4.65 0.02
C PRO A 61 13.77 -3.61 -0.85
N LYS A 62 14.47 -2.80 -1.62
CA LYS A 62 13.85 -1.81 -2.53
C LYS A 62 13.20 -2.46 -3.74
N GLU A 63 13.85 -3.44 -4.32
CA GLU A 63 13.30 -4.23 -5.43
C GLU A 63 12.02 -4.95 -4.98
N ASN A 64 12.07 -5.63 -3.82
CA ASN A 64 10.90 -6.28 -3.23
C ASN A 64 9.78 -5.28 -2.90
N GLY A 65 10.13 -4.09 -2.45
CA GLY A 65 9.19 -3.00 -2.21
C GLY A 65 8.47 -2.56 -3.48
N ALA A 66 9.19 -2.39 -4.59
CA ALA A 66 8.60 -2.06 -5.90
C ALA A 66 7.63 -3.16 -6.36
N LEU A 67 8.01 -4.43 -6.21
CA LEU A 67 7.14 -5.57 -6.51
C LEU A 67 5.87 -5.56 -5.64
N MET A 68 5.99 -5.28 -4.34
CA MET A 68 4.84 -5.20 -3.43
C MET A 68 3.84 -4.11 -3.85
N ILE A 69 4.31 -2.95 -4.32
CA ILE A 69 3.45 -1.87 -4.82
C ILE A 69 2.67 -2.35 -6.04
N CYS A 70 3.35 -2.97 -7.01
CA CYS A 70 2.72 -3.51 -8.21
C CYS A 70 1.68 -4.59 -7.88
N LEU A 71 2.04 -5.56 -7.05
CA LEU A 71 1.14 -6.65 -6.65
C LEU A 71 -0.07 -6.12 -5.86
N GLY A 72 0.12 -5.17 -4.95
CA GLY A 72 -0.97 -4.55 -4.19
C GLY A 72 -1.98 -3.87 -5.11
N ALA A 73 -1.51 -3.10 -6.09
CA ALA A 73 -2.36 -2.44 -7.08
C ALA A 73 -3.08 -3.46 -7.98
N LEU A 74 -2.38 -4.49 -8.47
CA LEU A 74 -2.97 -5.58 -9.26
C LEU A 74 -4.07 -6.30 -8.52
N ILE A 75 -3.84 -6.67 -7.26
CA ILE A 75 -4.83 -7.35 -6.42
C ILE A 75 -6.07 -6.47 -6.25
N MET A 76 -5.91 -5.18 -5.96
CA MET A 76 -7.03 -4.25 -5.81
C MET A 76 -7.86 -4.16 -7.09
N LEU A 77 -7.21 -4.00 -8.25
CA LEU A 77 -7.89 -3.86 -9.54
C LEU A 77 -8.62 -5.15 -9.91
N HIS A 78 -7.99 -6.32 -9.77
CA HIS A 78 -8.62 -7.61 -10.06
C HIS A 78 -9.78 -7.91 -9.11
N ALA A 79 -9.63 -7.63 -7.82
CA ALA A 79 -10.71 -7.78 -6.86
C ALA A 79 -11.90 -6.86 -7.18
N ARG A 80 -11.64 -5.64 -7.71
CA ARG A 80 -12.71 -4.74 -8.17
C ARG A 80 -13.38 -5.26 -9.43
N MET A 81 -12.61 -5.70 -10.42
CA MET A 81 -13.13 -6.25 -11.68
C MET A 81 -13.92 -7.53 -11.45
N GLY A 82 -13.46 -8.41 -10.57
CA GLY A 82 -14.15 -9.64 -10.19
C GLY A 82 -15.36 -9.44 -9.26
N GLY A 83 -15.67 -8.19 -8.88
CA GLY A 83 -16.81 -7.88 -8.01
C GLY A 83 -16.63 -8.27 -6.53
N TYR A 84 -15.44 -8.73 -6.13
CA TYR A 84 -15.15 -9.11 -4.75
C TYR A 84 -15.14 -7.91 -3.79
N ILE A 85 -14.75 -6.74 -4.28
CA ILE A 85 -14.75 -5.49 -3.50
C ILE A 85 -15.63 -4.43 -4.15
N LYS A 86 -16.33 -3.66 -3.29
CA LYS A 86 -17.14 -2.49 -3.66
C LYS A 86 -16.38 -1.20 -3.33
N ASP A 87 -17.05 -0.07 -3.47
CA ASP A 87 -16.45 1.27 -3.36
C ASP A 87 -15.69 1.47 -2.04
N LEU A 88 -16.26 1.08 -0.91
CA LEU A 88 -15.58 1.22 0.39
C LEU A 88 -14.32 0.34 0.48
N GLY A 89 -14.43 -0.94 0.10
CA GLY A 89 -13.30 -1.86 0.12
C GLY A 89 -12.16 -1.38 -0.77
N MET A 90 -12.49 -0.88 -1.97
CA MET A 90 -11.52 -0.34 -2.88
C MET A 90 -10.77 0.87 -2.29
N ASN A 91 -11.48 1.81 -1.66
CA ASN A 91 -10.84 2.98 -1.06
C ASN A 91 -10.00 2.62 0.17
N VAL A 92 -10.42 1.62 0.97
CA VAL A 92 -9.62 1.11 2.09
C VAL A 92 -8.32 0.44 1.60
N ILE A 93 -8.40 -0.39 0.55
CA ILE A 93 -7.21 -1.03 -0.02
C ILE A 93 -6.28 0.03 -0.67
N ALA A 94 -6.82 1.09 -1.26
CA ALA A 94 -6.00 2.19 -1.79
C ALA A 94 -5.19 2.90 -0.69
N VAL A 95 -5.73 3.05 0.51
CA VAL A 95 -4.97 3.54 1.68
C VAL A 95 -3.90 2.54 2.10
N LEU A 96 -4.20 1.24 2.08
CA LEU A 96 -3.20 0.20 2.38
C LEU A 96 -2.05 0.20 1.35
N ILE A 97 -2.33 0.41 0.06
CA ILE A 97 -1.29 0.55 -0.97
C ILE A 97 -0.40 1.78 -0.68
N LEU A 98 -0.96 2.87 -0.17
CA LEU A 98 -0.16 4.02 0.28
C LEU A 98 0.80 3.62 1.41
N VAL A 99 0.34 2.84 2.39
CA VAL A 99 1.20 2.32 3.48
C VAL A 99 2.33 1.46 2.89
N ILE A 100 2.02 0.57 1.96
CA ILE A 100 3.02 -0.25 1.25
C ILE A 100 4.02 0.65 0.50
N THR A 101 3.56 1.71 -0.15
CA THR A 101 4.42 2.64 -0.89
C THR A 101 5.38 3.39 0.06
N VAL A 102 4.87 3.90 1.18
CA VAL A 102 5.70 4.57 2.20
C VAL A 102 6.74 3.62 2.77
N PHE A 103 6.33 2.37 3.07
CA PHE A 103 7.25 1.33 3.52
C PHE A 103 8.34 1.06 2.48
N SER A 104 7.96 0.83 1.23
CA SER A 104 8.87 0.48 0.14
C SER A 104 9.88 1.59 -0.21
N TRP A 105 9.50 2.86 0.01
CA TRP A 105 10.35 4.00 -0.35
C TRP A 105 11.25 4.45 0.79
N TRP A 106 10.70 4.65 1.98
CA TRP A 106 11.42 5.26 3.10
C TRP A 106 11.86 4.25 4.15
N HIS A 107 10.97 3.33 4.57
CA HIS A 107 11.29 2.40 5.64
C HIS A 107 12.41 1.44 5.22
N VAL A 108 12.28 0.78 4.06
CA VAL A 108 13.29 -0.16 3.59
C VAL A 108 14.65 0.51 3.33
N ASN A 109 14.67 1.82 3.07
CA ASN A 109 15.92 2.56 2.92
C ASN A 109 16.71 2.63 4.24
N GLN A 110 16.02 2.66 5.39
CA GLN A 110 16.63 2.70 6.72
C GLN A 110 17.15 1.34 7.20
N LEU A 111 16.91 0.27 6.45
CA LEU A 111 17.47 -1.06 6.74
C LEU A 111 18.96 -1.17 6.41
N GLU A 112 19.51 -0.19 5.70
CA GLU A 112 20.92 -0.10 5.32
C GLU A 112 21.43 -1.34 4.55
N THR A 113 20.53 -2.05 3.89
CA THR A 113 20.81 -3.28 3.15
C THR A 113 20.46 -3.16 1.68
N GLY A 114 21.24 -3.85 0.82
CA GLY A 114 21.07 -3.83 -0.62
C GLY A 114 21.75 -2.64 -1.29
N LEU A 115 21.84 -2.71 -2.63
CA LEU A 115 22.54 -1.69 -3.42
C LEU A 115 21.75 -0.37 -3.55
N HIS A 116 20.46 -0.39 -3.21
CA HIS A 116 19.58 0.78 -3.25
C HIS A 116 19.48 1.52 -1.90
N SER A 117 20.34 1.22 -0.94
CA SER A 117 20.33 1.84 0.39
C SER A 117 21.28 3.04 0.44
N TYR A 118 20.72 4.25 0.38
CA TYR A 118 21.48 5.52 0.40
C TYR A 118 20.62 6.67 0.90
N GLY A 119 21.24 7.78 1.26
CA GLY A 119 20.55 8.99 1.66
C GLY A 119 19.84 8.87 3.02
N PHE A 120 20.54 8.38 4.03
CA PHE A 120 19.98 8.20 5.38
C PHE A 120 19.71 9.56 6.04
N THR A 121 18.53 9.66 6.67
CA THR A 121 18.11 10.86 7.39
C THR A 121 17.82 10.51 8.84
N SER A 122 18.52 11.15 9.76
CA SER A 122 18.29 10.95 11.20
C SER A 122 16.87 11.35 11.58
N GLY A 123 16.23 10.54 12.44
CA GLY A 123 14.89 10.82 12.97
C GLY A 123 13.71 10.50 12.04
N ILE A 124 13.95 10.07 10.78
CA ILE A 124 12.88 9.74 9.84
C ILE A 124 11.98 8.61 10.36
N MET A 125 12.52 7.66 11.12
CA MET A 125 11.75 6.53 11.66
C MET A 125 10.58 6.99 12.54
N ARG A 126 10.76 8.04 13.35
CA ARG A 126 9.67 8.62 14.16
C ARG A 126 8.51 9.08 13.27
N TRP A 127 8.80 9.77 12.19
CA TRP A 127 7.78 10.26 11.26
C TRP A 127 7.10 9.13 10.52
N LEU A 128 7.83 8.10 10.13
CA LEU A 128 7.26 6.91 9.49
C LEU A 128 6.26 6.21 10.42
N TYR A 129 6.60 6.03 11.70
CA TYR A 129 5.66 5.43 12.67
C TYR A 129 4.41 6.30 12.88
N ILE A 130 4.55 7.63 12.89
CA ILE A 130 3.40 8.54 12.96
C ILE A 130 2.51 8.37 11.71
N VAL A 131 3.09 8.34 10.52
CA VAL A 131 2.34 8.12 9.28
C VAL A 131 1.61 6.77 9.33
N TYR A 132 2.30 5.69 9.71
CA TYR A 132 1.66 4.38 9.83
C TYR A 132 0.50 4.38 10.84
N ALA A 133 0.66 5.02 11.97
CA ALA A 133 -0.41 5.12 12.97
C ALA A 133 -1.62 5.87 12.43
N ILE A 134 -1.42 6.98 11.71
CA ILE A 134 -2.48 7.75 11.07
C ILE A 134 -3.20 6.90 10.01
N GLU A 135 -2.47 6.24 9.13
CA GLU A 135 -3.06 5.42 8.07
C GLU A 135 -3.79 4.19 8.63
N CYS A 136 -3.26 3.56 9.68
CA CYS A 136 -3.95 2.49 10.40
C CYS A 136 -5.26 2.98 11.03
N ALA A 137 -5.28 4.18 11.59
CA ALA A 137 -6.50 4.79 12.12
C ALA A 137 -7.53 5.04 11.01
N VAL A 138 -7.12 5.56 9.84
CA VAL A 138 -8.00 5.75 8.67
C VAL A 138 -8.56 4.42 8.17
N ILE A 139 -7.73 3.38 8.06
CA ILE A 139 -8.17 2.04 7.68
C ILE A 139 -9.20 1.51 8.69
N THR A 140 -8.96 1.67 9.97
CA THR A 140 -9.86 1.24 11.06
C THR A 140 -11.21 1.95 10.97
N ILE A 141 -11.22 3.27 10.71
CA ILE A 141 -12.46 4.04 10.46
C ILE A 141 -13.20 3.46 9.25
N GLY A 142 -12.50 3.22 8.14
CA GLY A 142 -13.08 2.60 6.95
C GLY A 142 -13.71 1.24 7.23
N LEU A 143 -13.01 0.36 7.96
CA LEU A 143 -13.50 -0.96 8.33
C LEU A 143 -14.72 -0.89 9.29
N SER A 144 -14.75 0.09 10.19
CA SER A 144 -15.90 0.33 11.07
C SER A 144 -17.16 0.71 10.27
N CYS A 145 -17.01 1.54 9.24
CA CYS A 145 -18.10 1.87 8.31
C CYS A 145 -18.59 0.64 7.54
N TYR A 146 -17.71 -0.31 7.25
CA TYR A 146 -18.06 -1.56 6.58
C TYR A 146 -18.89 -2.46 7.50
N ARG A 147 -18.49 -2.61 8.75
CA ARG A 147 -19.18 -3.41 9.76
C ARG A 147 -20.62 -2.91 10.03
N SER A 148 -20.84 -1.61 9.95
CA SER A 148 -22.16 -0.99 10.11
C SER A 148 -23.11 -1.23 8.91
N SER A 149 -22.60 -1.59 7.75
CA SER A 149 -23.38 -1.87 6.54
C SER A 149 -23.73 -3.36 6.47
N LYS A 150 -24.95 -3.74 6.89
CA LYS A 150 -25.41 -5.14 7.01
C LYS A 150 -25.50 -5.98 5.72
N LYS A 151 -24.99 -5.50 4.59
CA LYS A 151 -25.00 -6.21 3.31
C LYS A 151 -23.58 -6.44 2.79
N GLY A 152 -23.06 -7.64 2.89
CA GLY A 152 -21.83 -8.07 2.20
C GLY A 152 -20.60 -8.27 3.10
N PHE A 153 -20.76 -8.85 4.28
CA PHE A 153 -19.74 -8.91 5.34
C PHE A 153 -18.60 -9.92 5.15
N PHE A 154 -18.70 -10.90 4.25
CA PHE A 154 -17.85 -12.09 4.35
C PHE A 154 -16.50 -12.07 3.61
N HIS A 155 -16.24 -11.20 2.66
CA HIS A 155 -15.04 -11.35 1.82
C HIS A 155 -13.95 -10.30 2.00
N VAL A 156 -14.28 -9.05 2.35
CA VAL A 156 -13.27 -7.99 2.45
C VAL A 156 -12.57 -7.92 3.80
N PRO A 157 -13.20 -8.14 4.96
CA PRO A 157 -12.49 -8.16 6.23
C PRO A 157 -11.38 -9.21 6.29
N ALA A 158 -11.62 -10.40 5.74
CA ALA A 158 -10.62 -11.46 5.72
C ALA A 158 -9.43 -11.09 4.82
N ALA A 159 -9.67 -10.55 3.63
CA ALA A 159 -8.60 -10.13 2.73
C ALA A 159 -7.81 -8.94 3.30
N VAL A 160 -8.47 -7.91 3.80
CA VAL A 160 -7.79 -6.75 4.41
C VAL A 160 -7.09 -7.14 5.71
N SER A 161 -7.70 -8.00 6.55
CA SER A 161 -7.04 -8.54 7.74
C SER A 161 -5.85 -9.41 7.39
N PHE A 162 -5.95 -10.23 6.36
CA PHE A 162 -4.84 -11.02 5.84
C PHE A 162 -3.71 -10.13 5.33
N PHE A 163 -4.02 -9.07 4.56
CA PHE A 163 -3.03 -8.11 4.08
C PHE A 163 -2.39 -7.32 5.21
N LEU A 164 -3.16 -6.86 6.20
CA LEU A 164 -2.64 -6.18 7.38
C LEU A 164 -1.76 -7.11 8.20
N LEU A 165 -2.19 -8.34 8.44
CA LEU A 165 -1.39 -9.36 9.13
C LEU A 165 -0.13 -9.71 8.35
N ALA A 166 -0.22 -9.94 7.03
CA ALA A 166 0.92 -10.21 6.18
C ALA A 166 1.89 -9.03 6.16
N PHE A 167 1.39 -7.79 6.10
CA PHE A 167 2.21 -6.59 6.17
C PHE A 167 2.89 -6.45 7.54
N ILE A 168 2.14 -6.60 8.65
CA ILE A 168 2.69 -6.56 10.02
C ILE A 168 3.73 -7.67 10.20
N PHE A 169 3.44 -8.89 9.72
CA PHE A 169 4.37 -10.02 9.79
C PHE A 169 5.64 -9.77 8.97
N THR A 170 5.50 -9.19 7.76
CA THR A 170 6.65 -8.86 6.91
C THR A 170 7.49 -7.76 7.56
N VAL A 171 6.87 -6.71 8.10
CA VAL A 171 7.58 -5.65 8.82
C VAL A 171 8.27 -6.19 10.07
N ALA A 172 7.57 -7.01 10.87
CA ALA A 172 8.14 -7.64 12.07
C ALA A 172 9.27 -8.61 11.74
N PHE A 173 9.10 -9.44 10.71
CA PHE A 173 10.13 -10.37 10.25
C PHE A 173 11.37 -9.65 9.74
N VAL A 174 11.19 -8.62 8.93
CA VAL A 174 12.29 -7.80 8.41
C VAL A 174 13.00 -7.10 9.57
N THR A 175 12.28 -6.48 10.50
CA THR A 175 12.90 -5.85 11.68
C THR A 175 13.60 -6.85 12.59
N MET A 176 13.03 -8.02 12.85
CA MET A 176 13.68 -9.08 13.65
C MET A 176 14.94 -9.63 12.96
N ALA A 177 14.90 -9.91 11.67
CA ALA A 177 16.04 -10.45 10.93
C ALA A 177 17.27 -9.52 11.01
N PHE A 178 17.06 -8.21 11.10
CA PHE A 178 18.15 -7.23 11.16
C PHE A 178 18.59 -6.84 12.58
N THR A 179 17.76 -7.04 13.61
CA THR A 179 18.18 -6.84 15.02
C THR A 179 18.97 -8.01 15.59
N THR A 180 18.90 -9.19 14.96
CA THR A 180 19.66 -10.38 15.40
C THR A 180 21.02 -10.52 14.73
N THR A 181 21.36 -9.66 13.77
CA THR A 181 22.65 -9.67 13.03
C THR A 181 23.57 -8.51 13.41
N SER A 182 23.18 -7.65 14.32
CA SER A 182 23.99 -6.59 14.96
C SER A 182 24.41 -7.03 16.36
#